data_75fc2ba81d3a0636995294f90e6c3117
#
_entry.id   75fc2ba81d3a0636995294f90e6c3117
#
_cell.length_a   1.000
_cell.length_b   1.000
_cell.length_c   1.000
_cell.angle_alpha   90.00
_cell.angle_beta   90.00
_cell.angle_gamma   90.00
#
_symmetry.space_group_name_H-M   'P 1'
#
loop_
_entity.id
_entity.type
_entity.pdbx_description
1 polymer ?
#
loop_
_entity_poly.entity_id
_entity_poly.type
_entity_poly.pdbx_seq_one_letter_code
_entity_poly.pdbx_strand_id
1 'polypeptide(L)'
;MIERFLTQTSFSSEEDFKKNLHFKIPENFNFAYDVMDAWADEAPEKTAIIWTNDDGEERITSFGRLKEESDQAASYLQSLGIGQGDKVMLILKRRYEWWITMLALHKLGAIVIPATHMLTRHDVIYRNNRASVKAIVCVGEEYVLSQVETAMNESPTVETLVSVGPIVPKGFHDWHREIGYAPPFVKPKHPNDNEDTMLMYFTSGTSGEPKMVAHDFLYALGHLTTGVFWHNLKEDSIHLTVADTGWGKAVWGKFDGQWFAGATVFVFDHEKFTAEKILRQIERYKITSFCAPPTIYRFMIREDFSKYDLSSLRYCCTAGEALNPAVFDRFKELTGITIYEGFGQTETTMTLGTMPWMKPKPGSMGKPNAQYDIDLLRPDGTPCEDGEKGEIVVRVGDSKPIGLFKKYYRDPELTHEAWHDGIYHTGDVAWRDEDGYYWFVGRTDDVIKSSGYRIGPFEVESALMTHPAVVECAITGVPDEIRGMVVKATIVLGKEWKDRAGEELVKELQNHVKHETAPYKYPRIIEFVDELPKTISGKIRRVEIRQKDNSK
;
A
#
# COMPACT_ATOMS: atom_id res chain seq x y z
N MET A 1 19.61 2.26 -16.87
CA MET A 1 19.00 2.98 -15.70
C MET A 1 19.39 2.35 -14.35
N ILE A 2 19.08 1.07 -14.11
CA ILE A 2 19.29 0.38 -12.82
C ILE A 2 20.77 0.37 -12.39
N GLU A 3 21.69 0.24 -13.33
CA GLU A 3 23.16 0.25 -13.14
C GLU A 3 23.68 1.54 -12.48
N ARG A 4 22.91 2.63 -12.54
CA ARG A 4 23.25 3.88 -11.84
C ARG A 4 23.14 3.72 -10.33
N PHE A 5 22.26 2.83 -9.86
CA PHE A 5 21.86 2.72 -8.46
C PHE A 5 22.24 1.39 -7.80
N LEU A 6 22.61 0.37 -8.58
CA LEU A 6 23.03 -0.93 -8.05
C LEU A 6 24.38 -1.36 -8.63
N THR A 7 25.13 -2.12 -7.83
CA THR A 7 26.37 -2.75 -8.29
C THR A 7 26.12 -3.97 -9.16
N GLN A 8 25.04 -4.73 -8.86
CA GLN A 8 24.56 -5.87 -9.62
C GLN A 8 23.07 -5.69 -9.91
N THR A 9 22.64 -5.97 -11.14
CA THR A 9 21.28 -5.68 -11.63
C THR A 9 20.42 -6.92 -11.87
N SER A 10 20.98 -8.11 -11.72
CA SER A 10 20.26 -9.38 -11.84
C SER A 10 20.76 -10.38 -10.81
N PHE A 11 19.85 -11.17 -10.27
CA PHE A 11 20.12 -12.15 -9.23
C PHE A 11 19.47 -13.49 -9.61
N SER A 12 20.16 -14.57 -9.28
CA SER A 12 19.73 -15.94 -9.64
C SER A 12 19.17 -16.73 -8.45
N SER A 13 19.44 -16.28 -7.23
CA SER A 13 19.03 -16.96 -6.01
C SER A 13 18.89 -15.98 -4.85
N GLU A 14 18.30 -16.44 -3.74
CA GLU A 14 18.22 -15.68 -2.49
C GLU A 14 19.60 -15.36 -1.91
N GLU A 15 20.52 -16.34 -1.96
CA GLU A 15 21.90 -16.16 -1.47
C GLU A 15 22.65 -15.10 -2.30
N ASP A 16 22.51 -15.17 -3.64
CA ASP A 16 23.07 -14.19 -4.55
C ASP A 16 22.52 -12.79 -4.26
N PHE A 17 21.20 -12.68 -4.07
CA PHE A 17 20.53 -11.43 -3.74
C PHE A 17 21.00 -10.84 -2.41
N LYS A 18 21.04 -11.65 -1.34
CA LYS A 18 21.50 -11.22 -0.01
C LYS A 18 22.96 -10.75 -0.03
N LYS A 19 23.82 -11.45 -0.76
CA LYS A 19 25.25 -11.17 -0.79
C LYS A 19 25.60 -9.95 -1.64
N ASN A 20 24.90 -9.74 -2.74
CA ASN A 20 25.33 -8.83 -3.80
C ASN A 20 24.39 -7.65 -4.04
N LEU A 21 23.30 -7.50 -3.28
CA LEU A 21 22.47 -6.30 -3.35
C LEU A 21 23.19 -5.15 -2.63
N HIS A 22 23.81 -4.27 -3.41
CA HIS A 22 24.45 -3.07 -2.90
C HIS A 22 24.00 -1.84 -3.67
N PHE A 23 23.48 -0.86 -2.94
CA PHE A 23 23.05 0.42 -3.51
C PHE A 23 24.23 1.36 -3.74
N LYS A 24 24.21 2.03 -4.88
CA LYS A 24 25.01 3.22 -5.18
C LYS A 24 24.11 4.41 -4.90
N ILE A 25 24.35 5.10 -3.79
CA ILE A 25 23.50 6.21 -3.33
C ILE A 25 24.07 7.52 -3.87
N PRO A 26 23.35 8.26 -4.74
CA PRO A 26 23.74 9.61 -5.13
C PRO A 26 23.76 10.57 -3.93
N GLU A 27 24.58 11.62 -3.97
CA GLU A 27 24.71 12.57 -2.87
C GLU A 27 23.40 13.30 -2.55
N ASN A 28 22.66 13.72 -3.56
CA ASN A 28 21.40 14.44 -3.41
C ASN A 28 20.34 13.79 -4.32
N PHE A 29 20.04 12.52 -4.02
CA PHE A 29 19.12 11.74 -4.84
C PHE A 29 17.74 12.40 -4.91
N ASN A 30 17.23 12.56 -6.14
CA ASN A 30 15.88 13.04 -6.40
C ASN A 30 15.28 12.23 -7.54
N PHE A 31 14.25 11.44 -7.21
CA PHE A 31 13.62 10.53 -8.16
C PHE A 31 13.16 11.22 -9.45
N ALA A 32 12.64 12.45 -9.35
CA ALA A 32 12.16 13.17 -10.52
C ALA A 32 13.30 13.53 -11.49
N TYR A 33 14.48 13.87 -10.98
CA TYR A 33 15.66 14.20 -11.80
C TYR A 33 16.46 12.98 -12.21
N ASP A 34 16.79 12.11 -11.23
CA ASP A 34 17.75 11.03 -11.42
C ASP A 34 17.17 9.82 -12.14
N VAL A 35 15.83 9.68 -12.15
CA VAL A 35 15.14 8.58 -12.81
C VAL A 35 14.24 9.09 -13.95
N MET A 36 13.28 9.96 -13.64
CA MET A 36 12.29 10.40 -14.61
C MET A 36 12.87 11.27 -15.73
N ASP A 37 13.58 12.35 -15.36
CA ASP A 37 14.21 13.23 -16.33
C ASP A 37 15.32 12.49 -17.10
N ALA A 38 16.01 11.56 -16.44
CA ALA A 38 17.01 10.72 -17.10
C ALA A 38 16.41 9.80 -18.17
N TRP A 39 15.22 9.20 -17.93
CA TRP A 39 14.49 8.47 -18.96
C TRP A 39 14.02 9.39 -20.09
N ALA A 40 13.58 10.60 -19.76
CA ALA A 40 13.18 11.59 -20.77
C ALA A 40 14.35 12.00 -21.68
N ASP A 41 15.56 12.07 -21.14
CA ASP A 41 16.78 12.37 -21.89
C ASP A 41 17.27 11.17 -22.74
N GLU A 42 17.13 9.93 -22.22
CA GLU A 42 17.59 8.71 -22.90
C GLU A 42 16.60 8.16 -23.92
N ALA A 43 15.28 8.23 -23.61
CA ALA A 43 14.20 7.64 -24.41
C ALA A 43 12.92 8.50 -24.34
N PRO A 44 12.93 9.74 -24.88
CA PRO A 44 11.83 10.70 -24.71
C PRO A 44 10.46 10.19 -25.23
N GLU A 45 10.47 9.37 -26.27
CA GLU A 45 9.24 8.82 -26.89
C GLU A 45 8.71 7.55 -26.20
N LYS A 46 9.49 6.98 -25.26
CA LYS A 46 9.08 5.79 -24.53
C LYS A 46 7.88 6.11 -23.64
N THR A 47 6.85 5.25 -23.68
CA THR A 47 5.64 5.42 -22.88
C THR A 47 5.93 5.27 -21.39
N ALA A 48 5.62 6.29 -20.61
CA ALA A 48 5.72 6.30 -19.16
C ALA A 48 4.40 5.91 -18.48
N ILE A 49 3.27 6.46 -18.98
CA ILE A 49 1.94 6.26 -18.42
C ILE A 49 0.94 6.00 -19.56
N ILE A 50 0.05 5.01 -19.34
CA ILE A 50 -1.22 4.86 -20.06
C ILE A 50 -2.32 5.06 -19.03
N TRP A 51 -3.11 6.11 -19.18
CA TRP A 51 -4.25 6.41 -18.33
C TRP A 51 -5.55 6.26 -19.10
N THR A 52 -6.56 5.68 -18.48
CA THR A 52 -7.92 5.61 -19.00
C THR A 52 -8.94 5.69 -17.87
N ASN A 53 -10.19 6.07 -18.19
CA ASN A 53 -11.29 6.15 -17.23
C ASN A 53 -12.52 5.31 -17.62
N ASP A 54 -13.57 5.37 -16.79
CA ASP A 54 -14.84 4.69 -17.05
C ASP A 54 -15.58 5.22 -18.30
N ASP A 55 -15.33 6.45 -18.71
CA ASP A 55 -15.94 7.08 -19.89
C ASP A 55 -15.24 6.70 -21.19
N GLY A 56 -14.13 5.96 -21.09
CA GLY A 56 -13.33 5.51 -22.23
C GLY A 56 -12.35 6.57 -22.76
N GLU A 57 -12.17 7.68 -22.04
CA GLU A 57 -11.09 8.60 -22.31
C GLU A 57 -9.75 7.90 -22.12
N GLU A 58 -8.77 8.25 -22.94
CA GLU A 58 -7.44 7.66 -22.93
C GLU A 58 -6.38 8.75 -23.04
N ARG A 59 -5.31 8.59 -22.27
CA ARG A 59 -4.12 9.43 -22.35
C ARG A 59 -2.86 8.59 -22.28
N ILE A 60 -2.05 8.65 -23.34
CA ILE A 60 -0.73 8.02 -23.39
C ILE A 60 0.31 9.14 -23.25
N THR A 61 1.16 9.04 -22.25
CA THR A 61 2.18 10.03 -21.92
C THR A 61 3.56 9.40 -21.99
N SER A 62 4.44 9.95 -22.82
CA SER A 62 5.85 9.52 -22.89
C SER A 62 6.67 10.13 -21.75
N PHE A 63 7.89 9.60 -21.51
CA PHE A 63 8.81 10.17 -20.51
C PHE A 63 9.17 11.62 -20.84
N GLY A 64 9.43 11.94 -22.12
CA GLY A 64 9.69 13.31 -22.54
C GLY A 64 8.54 14.26 -22.23
N ARG A 65 7.31 13.84 -22.56
CA ARG A 65 6.10 14.64 -22.27
C ARG A 65 5.86 14.78 -20.77
N LEU A 66 6.09 13.73 -19.99
CA LEU A 66 5.92 13.77 -18.54
C LEU A 66 6.94 14.69 -17.85
N LYS A 67 8.19 14.76 -18.37
CA LYS A 67 9.19 15.74 -17.95
C LYS A 67 8.69 17.17 -18.20
N GLU A 68 8.25 17.49 -19.43
CA GLU A 68 7.73 18.81 -19.79
C GLU A 68 6.57 19.24 -18.87
N GLU A 69 5.61 18.35 -18.67
CA GLU A 69 4.43 18.62 -17.84
C GLU A 69 4.76 18.77 -16.36
N SER A 70 5.69 17.95 -15.84
CA SER A 70 6.13 18.09 -14.45
C SER A 70 7.00 19.33 -14.21
N ASP A 71 7.79 19.76 -15.20
CA ASP A 71 8.52 21.03 -15.17
C ASP A 71 7.54 22.22 -15.15
N GLN A 72 6.53 22.19 -16.02
CA GLN A 72 5.49 23.22 -16.06
C GLN A 72 4.70 23.27 -14.75
N ALA A 73 4.33 22.12 -14.20
CA ALA A 73 3.65 22.03 -12.91
C ALA A 73 4.53 22.53 -11.75
N ALA A 74 5.82 22.22 -11.76
CA ALA A 74 6.77 22.71 -10.75
C ALA A 74 6.86 24.24 -10.80
N SER A 75 7.00 24.82 -11.99
CA SER A 75 7.00 26.26 -12.19
C SER A 75 5.69 26.91 -11.72
N TYR A 76 4.56 26.31 -12.06
CA TYR A 76 3.24 26.78 -11.62
C TYR A 76 3.12 26.77 -10.10
N LEU A 77 3.41 25.66 -9.44
CA LEU A 77 3.36 25.56 -7.99
C LEU A 77 4.35 26.53 -7.30
N GLN A 78 5.53 26.71 -7.89
CA GLN A 78 6.51 27.68 -7.40
C GLN A 78 5.97 29.12 -7.52
N SER A 79 5.23 29.46 -8.57
CA SER A 79 4.58 30.78 -8.71
C SER A 79 3.48 31.03 -7.68
N LEU A 80 2.89 29.95 -7.12
CA LEU A 80 1.96 29.99 -6.01
C LEU A 80 2.64 30.00 -4.62
N GLY A 81 3.98 30.12 -4.59
CA GLY A 81 4.78 30.20 -3.36
C GLY A 81 5.14 28.86 -2.74
N ILE A 82 5.02 27.74 -3.46
CA ILE A 82 5.42 26.40 -2.99
C ILE A 82 6.90 26.19 -3.26
N GLY A 83 7.66 25.75 -2.26
CA GLY A 83 9.09 25.49 -2.34
C GLY A 83 9.55 24.36 -1.43
N GLN A 84 10.87 24.27 -1.22
CA GLN A 84 11.50 23.22 -0.41
C GLN A 84 10.91 23.16 1.02
N GLY A 85 10.56 21.96 1.45
CA GLY A 85 10.00 21.69 2.78
C GLY A 85 8.54 22.10 3.00
N ASP A 86 7.91 22.79 2.04
CA ASP A 86 6.47 23.08 2.09
C ASP A 86 5.66 21.80 1.95
N LYS A 87 4.58 21.70 2.71
CA LYS A 87 3.72 20.52 2.74
C LYS A 87 2.49 20.71 1.89
N VAL A 88 2.33 19.84 0.90
CA VAL A 88 1.24 19.88 -0.07
C VAL A 88 0.42 18.61 0.01
N MET A 89 -0.87 18.72 0.33
CA MET A 89 -1.79 17.59 0.35
C MET A 89 -2.41 17.38 -1.02
N LEU A 90 -2.35 16.13 -1.54
CA LEU A 90 -2.90 15.74 -2.82
C LEU A 90 -4.13 14.86 -2.64
N ILE A 91 -5.31 15.34 -3.07
CA ILE A 91 -6.58 14.60 -3.05
C ILE A 91 -7.05 14.43 -4.50
N LEU A 92 -6.35 13.62 -5.29
CA LEU A 92 -6.47 13.60 -6.75
C LEU A 92 -7.03 12.29 -7.33
N LYS A 93 -7.58 11.38 -6.50
CA LYS A 93 -8.04 10.07 -6.99
C LYS A 93 -6.95 9.41 -7.84
N ARG A 94 -7.32 8.83 -8.98
CA ARG A 94 -6.41 8.25 -9.97
C ARG A 94 -6.28 9.13 -11.21
N ARG A 95 -6.45 10.45 -11.06
CA ARG A 95 -6.24 11.42 -12.15
C ARG A 95 -4.78 11.45 -12.55
N TYR A 96 -4.48 11.58 -13.85
CA TYR A 96 -3.09 11.60 -14.35
C TYR A 96 -2.29 12.77 -13.79
N GLU A 97 -2.94 13.86 -13.39
CA GLU A 97 -2.33 15.02 -12.73
C GLU A 97 -1.67 14.66 -11.38
N TRP A 98 -2.08 13.56 -10.75
CA TRP A 98 -1.42 13.10 -9.53
C TRP A 98 0.06 12.78 -9.78
N TRP A 99 0.39 12.09 -10.89
CA TRP A 99 1.78 11.76 -11.26
C TRP A 99 2.59 13.00 -11.61
N ILE A 100 1.99 13.92 -12.37
CA ILE A 100 2.61 15.19 -12.74
C ILE A 100 2.91 16.02 -11.49
N THR A 101 1.95 16.13 -10.57
CA THR A 101 2.09 16.93 -9.35
C THR A 101 3.09 16.29 -8.38
N MET A 102 3.11 14.95 -8.22
CA MET A 102 4.11 14.25 -7.42
C MET A 102 5.53 14.59 -7.89
N LEU A 103 5.79 14.46 -9.20
CA LEU A 103 7.10 14.78 -9.77
C LEU A 103 7.44 16.26 -9.62
N ALA A 104 6.49 17.16 -9.84
CA ALA A 104 6.68 18.60 -9.67
C ALA A 104 7.10 18.95 -8.24
N LEU A 105 6.45 18.37 -7.25
CA LEU A 105 6.76 18.59 -5.82
C LEU A 105 8.13 18.00 -5.45
N HIS A 106 8.51 16.83 -5.99
CA HIS A 106 9.87 16.30 -5.84
C HIS A 106 10.91 17.25 -6.44
N LYS A 107 10.66 17.82 -7.64
CA LYS A 107 11.54 18.80 -8.27
C LYS A 107 11.75 20.06 -7.44
N LEU A 108 10.75 20.46 -6.68
CA LEU A 108 10.80 21.61 -5.76
C LEU A 108 11.38 21.28 -4.38
N GLY A 109 11.60 20.01 -4.04
CA GLY A 109 11.98 19.60 -2.69
C GLY A 109 10.84 19.78 -1.68
N ALA A 110 9.61 19.89 -2.15
CA ALA A 110 8.42 20.00 -1.30
C ALA A 110 8.00 18.63 -0.76
N ILE A 111 7.26 18.64 0.35
CA ILE A 111 6.78 17.43 1.03
C ILE A 111 5.39 17.08 0.53
N VAL A 112 5.24 15.90 -0.05
CA VAL A 112 3.95 15.43 -0.54
C VAL A 112 3.18 14.71 0.56
N ILE A 113 1.88 14.97 0.67
CA ILE A 113 0.95 14.26 1.55
C ILE A 113 -0.18 13.70 0.68
N PRO A 114 -0.03 12.48 0.15
CA PRO A 114 -1.10 11.84 -0.60
C PRO A 114 -2.29 11.54 0.32
N ALA A 115 -3.50 11.83 -0.15
CA ALA A 115 -4.70 11.64 0.62
C ALA A 115 -5.85 11.11 -0.26
N THR A 116 -6.69 10.26 0.32
CA THR A 116 -7.85 9.71 -0.39
C THR A 116 -8.95 10.76 -0.56
N HIS A 117 -9.69 10.65 -1.66
CA HIS A 117 -10.86 11.47 -1.94
C HIS A 117 -12.05 11.23 -0.99
N MET A 118 -11.97 10.19 -0.15
CA MET A 118 -13.02 9.84 0.82
C MET A 118 -12.90 10.56 2.15
N LEU A 119 -11.94 11.49 2.29
CA LEU A 119 -11.78 12.27 3.52
C LEU A 119 -13.04 13.09 3.82
N THR A 120 -13.44 13.07 5.10
CA THR A 120 -14.45 13.99 5.63
C THR A 120 -13.82 15.32 6.01
N ARG A 121 -14.66 16.34 6.24
CA ARG A 121 -14.22 17.64 6.77
C ARG A 121 -13.32 17.50 8.00
N HIS A 122 -13.70 16.66 8.96
CA HIS A 122 -12.91 16.41 10.18
C HIS A 122 -11.52 15.87 9.84
N ASP A 123 -11.44 14.92 8.92
CA ASP A 123 -10.18 14.34 8.47
C ASP A 123 -9.26 15.38 7.83
N VAL A 124 -9.84 16.28 7.02
CA VAL A 124 -9.09 17.37 6.36
C VAL A 124 -8.54 18.33 7.40
N ILE A 125 -9.35 18.78 8.36
CA ILE A 125 -8.93 19.67 9.46
C ILE A 125 -7.78 19.03 10.24
N TYR A 126 -7.95 17.77 10.65
CA TYR A 126 -6.95 17.04 11.42
C TYR A 126 -5.60 17.01 10.69
N ARG A 127 -5.61 16.60 9.42
CA ARG A 127 -4.38 16.50 8.61
C ARG A 127 -3.72 17.83 8.37
N ASN A 128 -4.49 18.85 8.03
CA ASN A 128 -4.00 20.21 7.81
C ASN A 128 -3.25 20.74 9.02
N ASN A 129 -3.85 20.63 10.19
CA ASN A 129 -3.27 21.14 11.43
C ASN A 129 -2.11 20.28 11.91
N ARG A 130 -2.24 18.97 11.88
CA ARG A 130 -1.20 18.04 12.33
C ARG A 130 0.07 18.14 11.49
N ALA A 131 -0.06 18.28 10.17
CA ALA A 131 1.07 18.42 9.26
C ALA A 131 1.50 19.88 9.05
N SER A 132 0.70 20.88 9.40
CA SER A 132 0.83 22.26 8.95
C SER A 132 0.88 22.34 7.41
N VAL A 133 -0.18 21.84 6.78
CA VAL A 133 -0.33 21.85 5.32
C VAL A 133 -0.38 23.29 4.84
N LYS A 134 0.41 23.63 3.82
CA LYS A 134 0.45 24.95 3.19
C LYS A 134 -0.46 25.03 1.97
N ALA A 135 -0.55 23.95 1.18
CA ALA A 135 -1.39 23.93 -0.01
C ALA A 135 -2.15 22.61 -0.14
N ILE A 136 -3.31 22.66 -0.76
CA ILE A 136 -4.11 21.49 -1.14
C ILE A 136 -4.35 21.54 -2.64
N VAL A 137 -3.99 20.45 -3.33
CA VAL A 137 -4.35 20.20 -4.73
C VAL A 137 -5.37 19.08 -4.73
N CYS A 138 -6.60 19.35 -5.15
CA CYS A 138 -7.68 18.39 -5.07
C CYS A 138 -8.47 18.28 -6.38
N VAL A 139 -9.13 17.14 -6.58
CA VAL A 139 -10.00 16.93 -7.72
C VAL A 139 -11.20 17.87 -7.65
N GLY A 140 -11.55 18.48 -8.79
CA GLY A 140 -12.67 19.43 -8.95
C GLY A 140 -14.03 18.71 -8.96
N GLU A 141 -14.35 17.98 -7.90
CA GLU A 141 -15.58 17.23 -7.69
C GLU A 141 -16.31 17.73 -6.43
N GLU A 142 -17.63 17.80 -6.51
CA GLU A 142 -18.50 18.44 -5.52
C GLU A 142 -18.24 17.94 -4.09
N TYR A 143 -18.15 16.60 -3.90
CA TYR A 143 -17.90 16.04 -2.58
C TYR A 143 -16.55 16.50 -2.00
N VAL A 144 -15.45 16.32 -2.74
CA VAL A 144 -14.10 16.67 -2.26
C VAL A 144 -13.99 18.16 -1.99
N LEU A 145 -14.46 18.99 -2.93
CA LEU A 145 -14.44 20.43 -2.78
C LEU A 145 -15.21 20.89 -1.53
N SER A 146 -16.40 20.32 -1.27
CA SER A 146 -17.19 20.68 -0.09
C SER A 146 -16.50 20.33 1.22
N GLN A 147 -15.80 19.18 1.29
CA GLN A 147 -15.03 18.78 2.47
C GLN A 147 -13.83 19.74 2.71
N VAL A 148 -13.14 20.12 1.62
CA VAL A 148 -12.00 21.05 1.69
C VAL A 148 -12.48 22.46 2.07
N GLU A 149 -13.44 23.04 1.36
CA GLU A 149 -13.92 24.42 1.61
C GLU A 149 -14.40 24.60 3.05
N THR A 150 -15.21 23.66 3.53
CA THR A 150 -15.77 23.74 4.89
C THR A 150 -14.72 23.56 5.99
N ALA A 151 -13.57 22.97 5.68
CA ALA A 151 -12.45 22.78 6.61
C ALA A 151 -11.57 24.05 6.77
N MET A 152 -11.61 25.02 5.83
CA MET A 152 -10.63 26.12 5.78
C MET A 152 -10.67 27.04 7.00
N ASN A 153 -11.85 27.28 7.58
CA ASN A 153 -11.97 28.14 8.77
C ASN A 153 -11.20 27.59 9.99
N GLU A 154 -10.89 26.29 9.98
CA GLU A 154 -10.16 25.59 11.06
C GLU A 154 -8.79 25.07 10.59
N SER A 155 -8.31 25.54 9.44
CA SER A 155 -7.05 25.13 8.81
C SER A 155 -6.14 26.33 8.52
N PRO A 156 -5.66 27.03 9.56
CA PRO A 156 -5.02 28.36 9.41
C PRO A 156 -3.68 28.34 8.67
N THR A 157 -3.07 27.17 8.45
CA THR A 157 -1.80 27.05 7.73
C THR A 157 -1.97 26.90 6.22
N VAL A 158 -3.19 26.63 5.75
CA VAL A 158 -3.47 26.44 4.32
C VAL A 158 -3.62 27.81 3.65
N GLU A 159 -2.69 28.12 2.77
CA GLU A 159 -2.59 29.39 2.04
C GLU A 159 -3.10 29.27 0.61
N THR A 160 -2.98 28.07 0.01
CA THR A 160 -3.21 27.85 -1.41
C THR A 160 -4.12 26.65 -1.64
N LEU A 161 -5.17 26.85 -2.44
CA LEU A 161 -6.10 25.81 -2.85
C LEU A 161 -6.10 25.73 -4.37
N VAL A 162 -5.90 24.53 -4.92
CA VAL A 162 -5.90 24.27 -6.36
C VAL A 162 -6.93 23.20 -6.70
N SER A 163 -7.82 23.49 -7.63
CA SER A 163 -8.81 22.56 -8.16
C SER A 163 -8.36 21.99 -9.50
N VAL A 164 -8.42 20.66 -9.62
CA VAL A 164 -8.10 19.90 -10.82
C VAL A 164 -9.39 19.27 -11.37
N GLY A 165 -10.01 19.88 -12.35
CA GLY A 165 -11.26 19.39 -12.94
C GLY A 165 -12.24 20.51 -13.32
N PRO A 166 -13.50 20.15 -13.63
CA PRO A 166 -14.46 21.08 -14.22
C PRO A 166 -15.02 22.10 -13.19
N ILE A 167 -14.97 21.80 -11.90
CA ILE A 167 -15.51 22.68 -10.86
C ILE A 167 -14.36 23.40 -10.17
N VAL A 168 -14.36 24.73 -10.23
CA VAL A 168 -13.37 25.61 -9.59
C VAL A 168 -14.11 26.61 -8.71
N PRO A 169 -14.20 26.39 -7.38
CA PRO A 169 -14.85 27.32 -6.48
C PRO A 169 -14.11 28.65 -6.36
N LYS A 170 -14.82 29.67 -5.88
CA LYS A 170 -14.19 30.96 -5.59
C LYS A 170 -13.10 30.79 -4.53
N GLY A 171 -11.90 31.28 -4.80
CA GLY A 171 -10.74 31.16 -3.91
C GLY A 171 -9.85 29.97 -4.22
N PHE A 172 -10.23 29.13 -5.17
CA PHE A 172 -9.36 28.09 -5.71
C PHE A 172 -8.69 28.57 -7.00
N HIS A 173 -7.46 28.17 -7.18
CA HIS A 173 -6.75 28.25 -8.46
C HIS A 173 -7.25 27.15 -9.39
N ASP A 174 -7.35 27.47 -10.68
CA ASP A 174 -7.76 26.55 -11.73
C ASP A 174 -6.52 25.92 -12.39
N TRP A 175 -6.24 24.64 -12.04
CA TRP A 175 -5.08 23.93 -12.57
C TRP A 175 -4.99 23.98 -14.09
N HIS A 176 -6.05 23.60 -14.80
CA HIS A 176 -6.02 23.49 -16.26
C HIS A 176 -5.90 24.82 -16.97
N ARG A 177 -6.49 25.87 -16.42
CA ARG A 177 -6.42 27.22 -16.99
C ARG A 177 -5.09 27.89 -16.70
N GLU A 178 -4.58 27.74 -15.46
CA GLU A 178 -3.47 28.56 -14.98
C GLU A 178 -2.10 27.97 -15.27
N ILE A 179 -1.98 26.63 -15.30
CA ILE A 179 -0.71 25.94 -15.51
C ILE A 179 -0.02 26.34 -16.82
N GLY A 180 -0.81 26.62 -17.88
CA GLY A 180 -0.29 27.05 -19.19
C GLY A 180 0.36 28.44 -19.19
N TYR A 181 0.13 29.26 -18.17
CA TYR A 181 0.70 30.60 -18.04
C TYR A 181 1.94 30.62 -17.11
N ALA A 182 2.32 29.47 -16.56
CA ALA A 182 3.51 29.41 -15.72
C ALA A 182 4.77 29.79 -16.51
N PRO A 183 5.70 30.54 -15.91
CA PRO A 183 6.97 30.86 -16.56
C PRO A 183 7.78 29.57 -16.84
N PRO A 184 8.82 29.62 -17.68
CA PRO A 184 9.72 28.49 -17.83
C PRO A 184 10.30 28.04 -16.48
N PHE A 185 10.32 26.73 -16.26
CA PHE A 185 10.83 26.16 -15.03
C PHE A 185 12.33 26.39 -14.89
N VAL A 186 12.71 26.86 -13.73
CA VAL A 186 14.11 27.01 -13.35
C VAL A 186 14.42 26.03 -12.21
N LYS A 187 15.19 24.99 -12.53
CA LYS A 187 15.59 23.97 -11.55
C LYS A 187 16.27 24.62 -10.35
N PRO A 188 15.83 24.36 -9.12
CA PRO A 188 16.55 24.82 -7.91
C PRO A 188 17.99 24.29 -7.90
N LYS A 189 18.93 25.10 -7.41
CA LYS A 189 20.34 24.68 -7.33
C LYS A 189 20.56 23.49 -6.40
N HIS A 190 19.77 23.43 -5.34
CA HIS A 190 19.81 22.39 -4.32
C HIS A 190 18.37 22.13 -3.84
N PRO A 191 17.63 21.24 -4.54
CA PRO A 191 16.24 20.99 -4.21
C PRO A 191 16.07 20.21 -2.90
N ASN A 192 17.00 19.32 -2.56
CA ASN A 192 16.93 18.47 -1.39
C ASN A 192 18.28 17.85 -1.02
N ASP A 193 18.42 17.49 0.25
CA ASP A 193 19.36 16.48 0.74
C ASP A 193 18.68 15.11 0.79
N ASN A 194 19.47 14.02 0.85
CA ASN A 194 18.94 12.65 0.94
C ASN A 194 18.05 12.44 2.17
N GLU A 195 18.37 13.10 3.27
CA GLU A 195 17.66 13.00 4.52
C GLU A 195 16.46 13.96 4.65
N ASP A 196 16.26 14.86 3.69
CA ASP A 196 15.07 15.72 3.71
C ASP A 196 13.80 14.89 3.62
N THR A 197 12.76 15.35 4.28
CA THR A 197 11.46 14.67 4.17
C THR A 197 10.85 14.95 2.81
N MET A 198 10.57 13.89 2.06
CA MET A 198 9.96 13.93 0.73
C MET A 198 8.46 13.68 0.79
N LEU A 199 8.04 12.75 1.64
CA LEU A 199 6.71 12.17 1.63
C LEU A 199 6.21 11.93 3.04
N MET A 200 4.94 12.19 3.29
CA MET A 200 4.27 11.83 4.54
C MET A 200 2.96 11.10 4.27
N TYR A 201 2.75 9.98 4.97
CA TYR A 201 1.47 9.28 4.96
C TYR A 201 0.78 9.34 6.31
N PHE A 202 -0.52 9.58 6.27
CA PHE A 202 -1.38 9.34 7.42
C PHE A 202 -1.84 7.88 7.41
N THR A 203 -1.52 7.14 8.47
CA THR A 203 -1.94 5.75 8.62
C THR A 203 -2.89 5.60 9.78
N SER A 204 -3.89 4.74 9.64
CA SER A 204 -4.80 4.42 10.74
C SER A 204 -4.03 3.71 11.86
N GLY A 205 -3.88 4.39 12.99
CA GLY A 205 -3.37 3.76 14.22
C GLY A 205 -4.41 2.81 14.83
N THR A 206 -3.95 1.88 15.64
CA THR A 206 -4.82 0.96 16.40
C THR A 206 -5.53 1.67 17.57
N SER A 207 -5.07 2.85 17.96
CA SER A 207 -5.45 3.53 19.20
C SER A 207 -6.11 4.90 19.03
N GLY A 208 -6.52 5.32 17.81
CA GLY A 208 -7.18 6.64 17.68
C GLY A 208 -6.87 7.37 16.37
N GLU A 209 -6.39 8.62 16.49
CA GLU A 209 -6.11 9.48 15.34
C GLU A 209 -4.96 8.96 14.47
N PRO A 210 -4.98 9.24 13.14
CA PRO A 210 -3.95 8.76 12.22
C PRO A 210 -2.54 9.24 12.58
N LYS A 211 -1.57 8.33 12.53
CA LYS A 211 -0.14 8.63 12.68
C LYS A 211 0.42 9.23 11.39
N MET A 212 1.43 10.11 11.49
CA MET A 212 2.14 10.64 10.31
C MET A 212 3.49 9.97 10.12
N VAL A 213 3.61 9.11 9.13
CA VAL A 213 4.84 8.43 8.74
C VAL A 213 5.62 9.32 7.77
N ALA A 214 6.83 9.73 8.17
CA ALA A 214 7.68 10.59 7.35
C ALA A 214 8.79 9.79 6.66
N HIS A 215 8.89 9.92 5.34
CA HIS A 215 9.92 9.32 4.50
C HIS A 215 10.86 10.38 3.92
N ASP A 216 12.13 10.01 3.79
CA ASP A 216 13.15 10.81 3.11
C ASP A 216 13.20 10.54 1.60
N PHE A 217 14.07 11.26 0.89
CA PHE A 217 14.22 11.09 -0.56
C PHE A 217 14.75 9.71 -0.96
N LEU A 218 15.47 9.01 -0.08
CA LEU A 218 15.93 7.64 -0.35
C LEU A 218 14.81 6.59 -0.31
N TYR A 219 13.63 6.93 0.19
CA TYR A 219 12.48 6.02 0.14
C TYR A 219 12.14 5.56 -1.28
N ALA A 220 12.16 6.49 -2.23
CA ALA A 220 11.95 6.16 -3.64
C ALA A 220 13.01 5.17 -4.16
N LEU A 221 14.29 5.35 -3.80
CA LEU A 221 15.35 4.42 -4.16
C LEU A 221 15.13 3.01 -3.56
N GLY A 222 14.57 2.93 -2.34
CA GLY A 222 14.20 1.67 -1.70
C GLY A 222 13.16 0.87 -2.49
N HIS A 223 12.31 1.53 -3.29
CA HIS A 223 11.34 0.88 -4.15
C HIS A 223 11.92 0.23 -5.42
N LEU A 224 13.21 0.42 -5.69
CA LEU A 224 13.88 -0.31 -6.76
C LEU A 224 13.73 -1.82 -6.57
N THR A 225 13.90 -2.33 -5.34
CA THR A 225 13.71 -3.77 -5.05
C THR A 225 12.27 -4.21 -5.23
N THR A 226 11.30 -3.36 -4.89
CA THR A 226 9.88 -3.63 -5.07
C THR A 226 9.50 -3.74 -6.55
N GLY A 227 9.87 -2.76 -7.37
CA GLY A 227 9.46 -2.71 -8.78
C GLY A 227 10.26 -3.65 -9.67
N VAL A 228 11.59 -3.56 -9.62
CA VAL A 228 12.46 -4.32 -10.53
C VAL A 228 12.47 -5.81 -10.20
N PHE A 229 12.57 -6.17 -8.91
CA PHE A 229 12.73 -7.56 -8.52
C PHE A 229 11.41 -8.22 -8.10
N TRP A 230 10.67 -7.67 -7.16
CA TRP A 230 9.44 -8.31 -6.71
C TRP A 230 8.30 -8.24 -7.73
N HIS A 231 8.02 -7.08 -8.35
CA HIS A 231 7.08 -6.99 -9.48
C HIS A 231 7.66 -7.59 -10.76
N ASN A 232 8.94 -7.94 -10.78
CA ASN A 232 9.67 -8.53 -11.90
C ASN A 232 9.52 -7.73 -13.20
N LEU A 233 9.60 -6.40 -13.09
CA LEU A 233 9.38 -5.51 -14.23
C LEU A 233 10.62 -5.40 -15.12
N LYS A 234 10.36 -5.26 -16.41
CA LYS A 234 11.31 -5.01 -17.49
C LYS A 234 10.87 -3.77 -18.26
N GLU A 235 11.72 -3.28 -19.14
CA GLU A 235 11.42 -2.10 -19.96
C GLU A 235 10.21 -2.28 -20.88
N ASP A 236 9.85 -3.49 -21.28
CA ASP A 236 8.69 -3.83 -22.09
C ASP A 236 7.42 -4.09 -21.27
N SER A 237 7.49 -3.98 -19.95
CA SER A 237 6.37 -4.27 -19.07
C SER A 237 5.34 -3.15 -19.10
N ILE A 238 4.06 -3.54 -19.11
CA ILE A 238 2.93 -2.67 -18.82
C ILE A 238 2.35 -3.16 -17.49
N HIS A 239 2.46 -2.34 -16.45
CA HIS A 239 2.14 -2.72 -15.07
C HIS A 239 0.89 -2.03 -14.56
N LEU A 240 -0.06 -2.83 -14.07
CA LEU A 240 -1.26 -2.35 -13.38
C LEU A 240 -1.21 -2.72 -11.89
N THR A 241 -1.22 -1.72 -11.02
CA THR A 241 -1.52 -1.91 -9.60
C THR A 241 -2.88 -1.34 -9.25
N VAL A 242 -3.73 -2.15 -8.60
CA VAL A 242 -5.01 -1.69 -8.06
C VAL A 242 -4.78 -1.09 -6.68
N ALA A 243 -4.72 0.22 -6.60
CA ALA A 243 -4.60 0.99 -5.36
C ALA A 243 -5.12 2.41 -5.57
N ASP A 244 -5.71 3.00 -4.51
CA ASP A 244 -6.03 4.42 -4.46
C ASP A 244 -4.75 5.24 -4.22
N THR A 245 -4.64 6.40 -4.84
CA THR A 245 -3.44 7.25 -4.78
C THR A 245 -3.20 7.91 -3.42
N GLY A 246 -4.19 7.88 -2.55
CA GLY A 246 -4.06 8.34 -1.14
C GLY A 246 -3.37 7.35 -0.21
N TRP A 247 -3.00 6.15 -0.68
CA TRP A 247 -2.38 5.10 0.13
C TRP A 247 -0.95 4.79 -0.31
N GLY A 248 -0.12 4.36 0.65
CA GLY A 248 1.27 3.98 0.39
C GLY A 248 1.43 2.97 -0.74
N LYS A 249 0.50 2.02 -0.90
CA LYS A 249 0.52 1.04 -1.99
C LYS A 249 0.51 1.66 -3.39
N ALA A 250 0.04 2.90 -3.57
CA ALA A 250 0.11 3.57 -4.86
C ALA A 250 1.55 3.89 -5.26
N VAL A 251 2.36 4.39 -4.33
CA VAL A 251 3.79 4.65 -4.59
C VAL A 251 4.53 3.34 -4.82
N TRP A 252 4.23 2.30 -4.05
CA TRP A 252 4.80 0.96 -4.25
C TRP A 252 4.55 0.39 -5.65
N GLY A 253 3.35 0.60 -6.18
CA GLY A 253 2.88 -0.15 -7.34
C GLY A 253 2.67 0.66 -8.61
N LYS A 254 2.77 1.99 -8.58
CA LYS A 254 2.49 2.80 -9.77
C LYS A 254 3.26 4.12 -9.83
N PHE A 255 4.39 4.22 -9.13
CA PHE A 255 5.21 5.43 -9.15
C PHE A 255 6.71 5.12 -9.16
N ASP A 256 7.34 4.85 -8.00
CA ASP A 256 8.80 4.77 -7.91
C ASP A 256 9.39 3.55 -8.63
N GLY A 257 9.10 2.36 -8.16
CA GLY A 257 9.77 1.12 -8.59
C GLY A 257 9.58 0.78 -10.06
N GLN A 258 8.44 1.14 -10.65
CA GLN A 258 8.09 0.85 -12.03
C GLN A 258 9.00 1.59 -13.02
N TRP A 259 9.31 2.83 -12.71
CA TRP A 259 10.14 3.66 -13.60
C TRP A 259 11.64 3.43 -13.44
N PHE A 260 12.11 2.86 -12.32
CA PHE A 260 13.46 2.29 -12.29
C PHE A 260 13.65 1.22 -13.36
N ALA A 261 12.64 0.38 -13.58
CA ALA A 261 12.65 -0.63 -14.64
C ALA A 261 12.39 -0.05 -16.04
N GLY A 262 11.98 1.22 -16.15
CA GLY A 262 11.51 1.81 -17.41
C GLY A 262 10.18 1.22 -17.90
N ALA A 263 9.40 0.59 -17.01
CA ALA A 263 8.10 0.02 -17.33
C ALA A 263 7.03 1.08 -17.52
N THR A 264 6.05 0.79 -18.36
CA THR A 264 4.85 1.62 -18.51
C THR A 264 3.93 1.40 -17.31
N VAL A 265 3.55 2.48 -16.64
CA VAL A 265 2.52 2.46 -15.58
C VAL A 265 1.14 2.57 -16.24
N PHE A 266 0.31 1.55 -16.05
CA PHE A 266 -1.08 1.59 -16.47
C PHE A 266 -1.99 2.05 -15.33
N VAL A 267 -2.85 3.01 -15.61
CA VAL A 267 -3.78 3.61 -14.66
C VAL A 267 -5.20 3.50 -15.18
N PHE A 268 -6.06 2.85 -14.40
CA PHE A 268 -7.50 2.84 -14.67
C PHE A 268 -8.22 3.68 -13.60
N ASP A 269 -8.71 4.83 -14.00
CA ASP A 269 -9.49 5.73 -13.16
C ASP A 269 -10.97 5.38 -13.24
N HIS A 270 -11.42 4.56 -12.31
CA HIS A 270 -12.79 4.06 -12.23
C HIS A 270 -13.50 4.58 -10.98
N GLU A 271 -14.78 4.85 -11.07
CA GLU A 271 -15.60 5.24 -9.92
C GLU A 271 -15.94 4.03 -9.05
N LYS A 272 -16.36 2.95 -9.67
CA LYS A 272 -16.71 1.72 -8.97
C LYS A 272 -15.89 0.54 -9.49
N PHE A 273 -15.22 -0.14 -8.55
CA PHE A 273 -14.52 -1.38 -8.87
C PHE A 273 -15.48 -2.50 -9.28
N THR A 274 -15.16 -3.20 -10.38
CA THR A 274 -15.65 -4.54 -10.70
C THR A 274 -14.51 -5.37 -11.28
N ALA A 275 -14.51 -6.68 -11.01
CA ALA A 275 -13.49 -7.58 -11.54
C ALA A 275 -13.53 -7.62 -13.06
N GLU A 276 -14.74 -7.61 -13.66
CA GLU A 276 -14.94 -7.54 -15.11
C GLU A 276 -14.19 -6.35 -15.74
N LYS A 277 -14.35 -5.13 -15.18
CA LYS A 277 -13.67 -3.94 -15.70
C LYS A 277 -12.14 -4.12 -15.72
N ILE A 278 -11.56 -4.66 -14.66
CA ILE A 278 -10.12 -4.90 -14.57
C ILE A 278 -9.67 -5.93 -15.61
N LEU A 279 -10.39 -7.05 -15.75
CA LEU A 279 -10.06 -8.09 -16.74
C LEU A 279 -10.10 -7.55 -18.17
N ARG A 280 -11.09 -6.70 -18.48
CA ARG A 280 -11.18 -6.02 -19.80
C ARG A 280 -10.02 -5.05 -20.04
N GLN A 281 -9.53 -4.35 -19.00
CA GLN A 281 -8.35 -3.50 -19.17
C GLN A 281 -7.08 -4.34 -19.40
N ILE A 282 -6.93 -5.47 -18.70
CA ILE A 282 -5.80 -6.38 -18.93
C ILE A 282 -5.79 -6.87 -20.38
N GLU A 283 -6.94 -7.28 -20.91
CA GLU A 283 -7.10 -7.72 -22.29
C GLU A 283 -6.81 -6.58 -23.30
N ARG A 284 -7.48 -5.42 -23.12
CA ARG A 284 -7.43 -4.30 -24.06
C ARG A 284 -6.03 -3.72 -24.20
N TYR A 285 -5.35 -3.48 -23.08
CA TYR A 285 -4.04 -2.83 -23.05
C TYR A 285 -2.87 -3.81 -23.00
N LYS A 286 -3.15 -5.11 -23.10
CA LYS A 286 -2.13 -6.15 -23.08
C LYS A 286 -1.20 -6.04 -21.85
N ILE A 287 -1.81 -5.84 -20.69
CA ILE A 287 -1.09 -5.70 -19.42
C ILE A 287 -0.27 -6.96 -19.15
N THR A 288 1.00 -6.77 -18.81
CA THR A 288 1.95 -7.86 -18.64
C THR A 288 2.21 -8.23 -17.19
N SER A 289 2.00 -7.28 -16.27
CA SER A 289 2.21 -7.45 -14.83
C SER A 289 1.08 -6.82 -14.04
N PHE A 290 0.58 -7.54 -13.04
CA PHE A 290 -0.57 -7.13 -12.24
C PHE A 290 -0.31 -7.26 -10.75
N CYS A 291 -0.61 -6.21 -9.98
CA CYS A 291 -0.54 -6.22 -8.52
C CYS A 291 -1.85 -5.71 -7.91
N ALA A 292 -2.41 -6.48 -7.00
CA ALA A 292 -3.65 -6.11 -6.33
C ALA A 292 -3.70 -6.69 -4.90
N PRO A 293 -4.52 -6.13 -3.99
CA PRO A 293 -4.81 -6.79 -2.73
C PRO A 293 -5.49 -8.15 -2.93
N PRO A 294 -5.36 -9.10 -1.99
CA PRO A 294 -6.03 -10.40 -2.03
C PRO A 294 -7.54 -10.31 -2.27
N THR A 295 -8.18 -9.28 -1.72
CA THR A 295 -9.62 -9.01 -1.93
C THR A 295 -9.97 -8.89 -3.42
N ILE A 296 -9.14 -8.26 -4.23
CA ILE A 296 -9.36 -8.12 -5.68
C ILE A 296 -9.30 -9.48 -6.37
N TYR A 297 -8.30 -10.31 -6.05
CA TYR A 297 -8.19 -11.66 -6.57
C TYR A 297 -9.40 -12.53 -6.20
N ARG A 298 -9.94 -12.38 -4.98
CA ARG A 298 -11.18 -13.07 -4.56
C ARG A 298 -12.40 -12.71 -5.43
N PHE A 299 -12.48 -11.48 -5.89
CA PHE A 299 -13.53 -11.09 -6.84
C PHE A 299 -13.23 -11.63 -8.24
N MET A 300 -11.98 -11.54 -8.68
CA MET A 300 -11.59 -12.01 -10.02
C MET A 300 -11.86 -13.50 -10.23
N ILE A 301 -11.52 -14.37 -9.28
CA ILE A 301 -11.72 -15.83 -9.43
C ILE A 301 -13.19 -16.27 -9.51
N ARG A 302 -14.13 -15.34 -9.31
CA ARG A 302 -15.57 -15.59 -9.50
C ARG A 302 -16.07 -15.28 -10.92
N GLU A 303 -15.20 -14.62 -11.73
CA GLU A 303 -15.51 -14.31 -13.12
C GLU A 303 -15.23 -15.51 -14.03
N ASP A 304 -15.88 -15.50 -15.18
CA ASP A 304 -15.63 -16.48 -16.24
C ASP A 304 -14.45 -16.03 -17.11
N PHE A 305 -13.26 -16.52 -16.79
CA PHE A 305 -12.01 -16.15 -17.47
C PHE A 305 -11.98 -16.52 -18.96
N SER A 306 -12.83 -17.45 -19.41
CA SER A 306 -12.90 -17.81 -20.84
C SER A 306 -13.39 -16.67 -21.74
N LYS A 307 -13.95 -15.61 -21.14
CA LYS A 307 -14.44 -14.42 -21.85
C LYS A 307 -13.35 -13.36 -22.10
N TYR A 308 -12.13 -13.56 -21.62
CA TYR A 308 -11.06 -12.57 -21.68
C TYR A 308 -9.76 -13.18 -22.24
N ASP A 309 -9.08 -12.44 -23.11
CA ASP A 309 -7.72 -12.79 -23.53
C ASP A 309 -6.68 -12.24 -22.53
N LEU A 310 -6.24 -13.09 -21.63
CA LEU A 310 -5.22 -12.75 -20.63
C LEU A 310 -3.82 -13.24 -21.02
N SER A 311 -3.58 -13.60 -22.27
CA SER A 311 -2.30 -14.15 -22.75
C SER A 311 -1.10 -13.21 -22.59
N SER A 312 -1.35 -11.91 -22.48
CA SER A 312 -0.30 -10.91 -22.22
C SER A 312 0.18 -10.91 -20.76
N LEU A 313 -0.66 -11.37 -19.82
CA LEU A 313 -0.35 -11.34 -18.40
C LEU A 313 0.68 -12.43 -18.05
N ARG A 314 1.83 -12.01 -17.57
CA ARG A 314 2.98 -12.89 -17.29
C ARG A 314 3.29 -13.04 -15.80
N TYR A 315 2.93 -12.05 -15.00
CA TYR A 315 3.36 -11.96 -13.61
C TYR A 315 2.30 -11.29 -12.72
N CYS A 316 2.01 -11.88 -11.58
CA CYS A 316 1.03 -11.36 -10.64
C CYS A 316 1.59 -11.28 -9.23
N CYS A 317 1.32 -10.15 -8.54
CA CYS A 317 1.73 -9.92 -7.16
C CYS A 317 0.55 -9.56 -6.27
N THR A 318 0.69 -9.81 -4.99
CA THR A 318 -0.25 -9.36 -3.97
C THR A 318 0.46 -8.87 -2.71
N ALA A 319 -0.10 -7.85 -2.08
CA ALA A 319 0.33 -7.35 -0.78
C ALA A 319 -0.78 -6.54 -0.11
N GLY A 320 -0.61 -6.27 1.18
CA GLY A 320 -1.50 -5.43 2.00
C GLY A 320 -2.42 -6.21 2.92
N GLU A 321 -2.70 -7.46 2.59
CA GLU A 321 -3.40 -8.46 3.39
C GLU A 321 -2.73 -9.80 3.13
N ALA A 322 -2.92 -10.80 4.00
CA ALA A 322 -2.43 -12.14 3.72
C ALA A 322 -3.33 -12.84 2.69
N LEU A 323 -2.72 -13.54 1.73
CA LEU A 323 -3.42 -14.25 0.68
C LEU A 323 -3.93 -15.61 1.17
N ASN A 324 -5.23 -15.86 0.99
CA ASN A 324 -5.79 -17.18 1.26
C ASN A 324 -5.27 -18.21 0.23
N PRO A 325 -4.73 -19.37 0.67
CA PRO A 325 -4.25 -20.41 -0.22
C PRO A 325 -5.25 -20.87 -1.29
N ALA A 326 -6.54 -20.96 -0.93
CA ALA A 326 -7.57 -21.36 -1.89
C ALA A 326 -7.75 -20.33 -3.05
N VAL A 327 -7.55 -19.05 -2.77
CA VAL A 327 -7.57 -18.00 -3.82
C VAL A 327 -6.35 -18.13 -4.73
N PHE A 328 -5.18 -18.40 -4.16
CA PHE A 328 -3.96 -18.64 -4.89
C PHE A 328 -4.11 -19.84 -5.85
N ASP A 329 -4.56 -20.99 -5.33
CA ASP A 329 -4.72 -22.22 -6.10
C ASP A 329 -5.75 -22.04 -7.22
N ARG A 330 -6.90 -21.43 -6.90
CA ARG A 330 -7.96 -21.20 -7.89
C ARG A 330 -7.54 -20.22 -8.98
N PHE A 331 -6.83 -19.16 -8.65
CA PHE A 331 -6.32 -18.24 -9.67
C PHE A 331 -5.30 -18.90 -10.58
N LYS A 332 -4.40 -19.71 -10.03
CA LYS A 332 -3.42 -20.48 -10.79
C LYS A 332 -4.07 -21.52 -11.69
N GLU A 333 -5.11 -22.21 -11.21
CA GLU A 333 -5.90 -23.15 -12.02
C GLU A 333 -6.54 -22.48 -13.23
N LEU A 334 -7.13 -21.28 -13.02
CA LEU A 334 -7.84 -20.52 -14.06
C LEU A 334 -6.91 -19.86 -15.09
N THR A 335 -5.71 -19.45 -14.68
CA THR A 335 -4.82 -18.62 -15.52
C THR A 335 -3.49 -19.28 -15.87
N GLY A 336 -3.08 -20.31 -15.14
CA GLY A 336 -1.72 -20.87 -15.19
C GLY A 336 -0.67 -19.97 -14.49
N ILE A 337 -1.05 -18.78 -14.00
CA ILE A 337 -0.13 -17.77 -13.42
C ILE A 337 -0.09 -17.91 -11.91
N THR A 338 1.11 -17.84 -11.37
CA THR A 338 1.36 -17.87 -9.93
C THR A 338 1.32 -16.44 -9.35
N ILE A 339 0.74 -16.28 -8.15
CA ILE A 339 0.73 -15.01 -7.42
C ILE A 339 1.94 -14.97 -6.47
N TYR A 340 2.72 -13.89 -6.52
CA TYR A 340 3.87 -13.65 -5.66
C TYR A 340 3.49 -12.70 -4.54
N GLU A 341 3.52 -13.19 -3.29
CA GLU A 341 3.12 -12.43 -2.13
C GLU A 341 4.26 -11.57 -1.60
N GLY A 342 3.95 -10.37 -1.10
CA GLY A 342 4.88 -9.47 -0.46
C GLY A 342 4.25 -8.79 0.76
N PHE A 343 5.08 -8.45 1.73
CA PHE A 343 4.71 -7.79 2.97
C PHE A 343 5.58 -6.57 3.21
N GLY A 344 4.97 -5.56 3.79
CA GLY A 344 5.60 -4.34 4.28
C GLY A 344 4.53 -3.45 4.88
N GLN A 345 4.95 -2.31 5.35
CA GLN A 345 4.09 -1.36 6.06
C GLN A 345 4.15 0.01 5.37
N THR A 346 3.36 0.96 5.85
CA THR A 346 3.51 2.36 5.44
C THR A 346 4.88 2.91 5.85
N GLU A 347 5.44 2.39 6.93
CA GLU A 347 6.74 2.72 7.50
C GLU A 347 7.95 2.18 6.69
N THR A 348 7.71 1.24 5.78
CA THR A 348 8.77 0.55 5.02
C THR A 348 8.46 0.48 3.54
N THR A 349 9.44 0.07 2.73
CA THR A 349 9.16 -0.56 1.44
C THR A 349 8.86 -2.05 1.68
N MET A 350 8.92 -2.91 0.68
CA MET A 350 8.70 -4.34 0.86
C MET A 350 9.81 -4.94 1.73
N THR A 351 9.45 -5.47 2.90
CA THR A 351 10.38 -6.09 3.86
C THR A 351 10.50 -7.60 3.69
N LEU A 352 9.39 -8.26 3.36
CA LEU A 352 9.34 -9.69 3.04
C LEU A 352 8.70 -9.86 1.66
N GLY A 353 9.15 -10.83 0.89
CA GLY A 353 8.53 -11.10 -0.40
C GLY A 353 8.99 -12.41 -1.02
N THR A 354 8.13 -12.95 -1.87
CA THR A 354 8.48 -14.06 -2.75
C THR A 354 9.06 -13.49 -4.04
N MET A 355 10.37 -13.63 -4.24
CA MET A 355 11.05 -13.15 -5.43
C MET A 355 10.87 -14.10 -6.61
N PRO A 356 11.09 -13.69 -7.87
CA PRO A 356 10.89 -14.53 -9.06
C PRO A 356 11.68 -15.84 -9.08
N TRP A 357 12.83 -15.87 -8.40
CA TRP A 357 13.68 -17.07 -8.28
C TRP A 357 13.30 -18.00 -7.13
N MET A 358 12.29 -17.63 -6.33
CA MET A 358 11.80 -18.44 -5.22
C MET A 358 10.57 -19.26 -5.65
N LYS A 359 10.39 -20.43 -5.03
CA LYS A 359 9.15 -21.20 -5.17
C LYS A 359 8.09 -20.65 -4.22
N PRO A 360 6.99 -20.06 -4.70
CA PRO A 360 5.94 -19.56 -3.81
C PRO A 360 5.34 -20.65 -2.93
N LYS A 361 5.12 -20.32 -1.65
CA LYS A 361 4.33 -21.12 -0.71
C LYS A 361 3.03 -20.36 -0.45
N PRO A 362 1.84 -20.86 -0.87
CA PRO A 362 0.57 -20.17 -0.74
C PRO A 362 0.27 -19.74 0.71
N GLY A 363 -0.02 -18.46 0.93
CA GLY A 363 -0.27 -17.88 2.25
C GLY A 363 0.97 -17.45 3.03
N SER A 364 2.17 -17.68 2.47
CA SER A 364 3.41 -17.16 3.04
C SER A 364 3.72 -15.76 2.50
N MET A 365 4.18 -14.86 3.37
CA MET A 365 4.66 -13.53 2.98
C MET A 365 5.99 -13.56 2.19
N GLY A 366 6.59 -14.75 1.98
CA GLY A 366 7.90 -14.90 1.37
C GLY A 366 9.04 -14.86 2.40
N LYS A 367 10.20 -14.42 1.95
CA LYS A 367 11.44 -14.33 2.73
C LYS A 367 11.92 -12.88 2.87
N PRO A 368 12.87 -12.59 3.78
CA PRO A 368 13.44 -11.25 3.93
C PRO A 368 13.99 -10.67 2.63
N ASN A 369 13.59 -9.43 2.33
CA ASN A 369 14.22 -8.66 1.28
C ASN A 369 15.65 -8.27 1.74
N ALA A 370 16.64 -8.52 0.91
CA ALA A 370 18.05 -8.27 1.21
C ALA A 370 18.38 -6.82 1.60
N GLN A 371 17.46 -5.89 1.34
CA GLN A 371 17.54 -4.49 1.75
C GLN A 371 17.43 -4.29 3.27
N TYR A 372 16.84 -5.27 3.98
CA TYR A 372 16.56 -5.20 5.42
C TYR A 372 17.13 -6.40 6.16
N ASP A 373 17.63 -6.16 7.35
CA ASP A 373 17.97 -7.21 8.32
C ASP A 373 16.72 -7.52 9.18
N ILE A 374 15.97 -8.55 8.78
CA ILE A 374 14.70 -8.94 9.39
C ILE A 374 14.92 -10.11 10.35
N ASP A 375 14.34 -10.01 11.54
CA ASP A 375 14.33 -11.08 12.53
C ASP A 375 12.95 -11.25 13.18
N LEU A 376 12.78 -12.32 13.96
CA LEU A 376 11.61 -12.55 14.80
C LEU A 376 12.06 -12.55 16.27
N LEU A 377 11.45 -11.69 17.07
CA LEU A 377 11.76 -11.59 18.50
C LEU A 377 10.61 -12.10 19.39
N ARG A 378 10.98 -12.84 20.43
CA ARG A 378 10.10 -13.14 21.57
C ARG A 378 9.81 -11.88 22.39
N PRO A 379 8.80 -11.88 23.26
CA PRO A 379 8.50 -10.74 24.13
C PRO A 379 9.64 -10.32 25.09
N ASP A 380 10.59 -11.19 25.35
CA ASP A 380 11.78 -10.91 26.14
C ASP A 380 12.95 -10.34 25.33
N GLY A 381 12.73 -10.10 24.01
CA GLY A 381 13.74 -9.56 23.11
C GLY A 381 14.72 -10.59 22.54
N THR A 382 14.56 -11.88 22.86
CA THR A 382 15.42 -12.94 22.30
C THR A 382 14.92 -13.40 20.93
N PRO A 383 15.82 -13.82 20.02
CA PRO A 383 15.44 -14.34 18.71
C PRO A 383 14.60 -15.63 18.81
N CYS A 384 13.63 -15.78 17.92
CA CYS A 384 12.82 -16.99 17.81
C CYS A 384 13.54 -18.09 17.02
N GLU A 385 13.29 -19.34 17.43
CA GLU A 385 13.62 -20.51 16.61
C GLU A 385 12.57 -20.70 15.47
N ASP A 386 12.87 -21.56 14.50
CA ASP A 386 11.92 -21.91 13.45
C ASP A 386 10.66 -22.56 14.05
N GLY A 387 9.49 -22.18 13.55
CA GLY A 387 8.18 -22.61 14.07
C GLY A 387 7.66 -21.78 15.24
N GLU A 388 8.48 -20.96 15.88
CA GLU A 388 8.04 -20.08 16.97
C GLU A 388 7.43 -18.78 16.47
N LYS A 389 6.42 -18.28 17.19
CA LYS A 389 5.75 -17.01 16.90
C LYS A 389 6.49 -15.88 17.62
N GLY A 390 6.90 -14.87 16.85
CA GLY A 390 7.55 -13.67 17.35
C GLY A 390 7.12 -12.42 16.59
N GLU A 391 7.49 -11.27 17.13
CA GLU A 391 7.33 -10.00 16.45
C GLU A 391 8.34 -9.87 15.31
N ILE A 392 7.88 -9.45 14.15
CA ILE A 392 8.76 -9.09 13.03
C ILE A 392 9.45 -7.78 13.39
N VAL A 393 10.76 -7.77 13.33
CA VAL A 393 11.56 -6.58 13.58
C VAL A 393 12.54 -6.32 12.44
N VAL A 394 12.94 -5.05 12.28
CA VAL A 394 14.04 -4.64 11.42
C VAL A 394 15.21 -4.23 12.31
N ARG A 395 16.33 -4.95 12.21
CA ARG A 395 17.56 -4.55 12.87
C ARG A 395 18.20 -3.41 12.09
N VAL A 396 18.46 -2.33 12.78
CA VAL A 396 19.08 -1.14 12.22
C VAL A 396 20.52 -1.11 12.74
N GLY A 397 21.47 -1.33 11.84
CA GLY A 397 22.88 -1.26 12.19
C GLY A 397 23.36 0.19 12.38
N ASP A 398 24.55 0.50 11.88
CA ASP A 398 25.17 1.83 12.00
C ASP A 398 24.42 2.93 11.22
N SER A 399 23.59 2.55 10.26
CA SER A 399 22.78 3.47 9.46
C SER A 399 21.39 2.92 9.17
N LYS A 400 20.42 3.83 9.07
CA LYS A 400 19.04 3.50 8.70
C LYS A 400 18.98 2.82 7.32
N PRO A 401 18.35 1.64 7.18
CA PRO A 401 18.14 1.02 5.87
C PRO A 401 17.38 1.94 4.91
N ILE A 402 17.77 1.92 3.63
CA ILE A 402 17.04 2.62 2.57
C ILE A 402 15.59 2.13 2.56
N GLY A 403 14.63 3.05 2.47
CA GLY A 403 13.22 2.71 2.44
C GLY A 403 12.54 2.52 3.80
N LEU A 404 13.29 2.50 4.91
CA LEU A 404 12.71 2.58 6.25
C LEU A 404 12.36 4.05 6.55
N PHE A 405 11.21 4.30 7.19
CA PHE A 405 10.77 5.65 7.53
C PHE A 405 11.76 6.37 8.47
N LYS A 406 11.66 7.69 8.51
CA LYS A 406 12.51 8.49 9.41
C LYS A 406 11.98 8.51 10.83
N LYS A 407 10.70 8.77 10.97
CA LYS A 407 10.00 8.98 12.24
C LYS A 407 8.49 9.12 12.03
N TYR A 408 7.75 9.01 13.09
CA TYR A 408 6.41 9.57 13.16
C TYR A 408 6.53 11.08 13.38
N TYR A 409 6.06 11.85 12.40
CA TYR A 409 6.25 13.32 12.38
C TYR A 409 5.52 13.98 13.55
N ARG A 410 6.23 14.82 14.31
CA ARG A 410 5.72 15.49 15.53
C ARG A 410 5.23 14.53 16.61
N ASP A 411 5.78 13.31 16.65
CA ASP A 411 5.46 12.31 17.66
C ASP A 411 6.73 11.55 18.07
N PRO A 412 7.60 12.19 18.86
CA PRO A 412 8.86 11.56 19.26
C PRO A 412 8.66 10.39 20.22
N GLU A 413 7.60 10.40 21.05
CA GLU A 413 7.29 9.31 21.98
C GLU A 413 6.90 8.05 21.21
N LEU A 414 5.97 8.16 20.27
CA LEU A 414 5.58 7.07 19.40
C LEU A 414 6.75 6.58 18.53
N THR A 415 7.62 7.50 18.07
CA THR A 415 8.80 7.12 17.30
C THR A 415 9.75 6.29 18.16
N HIS A 416 9.98 6.69 19.42
CA HIS A 416 10.82 5.95 20.35
C HIS A 416 10.20 4.60 20.75
N GLU A 417 8.87 4.54 20.92
CA GLU A 417 8.16 3.29 21.20
C GLU A 417 8.34 2.26 20.07
N ALA A 418 8.25 2.72 18.81
CA ALA A 418 8.38 1.84 17.65
C ALA A 418 9.84 1.58 17.24
N TRP A 419 10.77 2.48 17.57
CA TRP A 419 12.15 2.42 17.15
C TRP A 419 13.09 2.76 18.30
N HIS A 420 13.62 1.73 18.95
CA HIS A 420 14.57 1.85 20.07
C HIS A 420 15.61 0.72 20.03
N ASP A 421 16.70 0.88 20.75
CA ASP A 421 17.79 -0.10 20.88
C ASP A 421 18.34 -0.64 19.54
N GLY A 422 18.32 0.20 18.48
CA GLY A 422 18.75 -0.18 17.14
C GLY A 422 17.79 -1.14 16.43
N ILE A 423 16.54 -1.21 16.88
CA ILE A 423 15.51 -2.11 16.33
C ILE A 423 14.26 -1.29 16.01
N TYR A 424 13.71 -1.47 14.80
CA TYR A 424 12.36 -1.05 14.48
C TYR A 424 11.39 -2.20 14.73
N HIS A 425 10.44 -1.99 15.62
CA HIS A 425 9.37 -2.90 16.00
C HIS A 425 8.15 -2.68 15.10
N THR A 426 7.82 -3.68 14.27
CA THR A 426 6.73 -3.54 13.29
C THR A 426 5.34 -3.64 13.93
N GLY A 427 5.24 -4.25 15.10
CA GLY A 427 3.97 -4.60 15.73
C GLY A 427 3.22 -5.73 15.01
N ASP A 428 3.83 -6.39 14.04
CA ASP A 428 3.28 -7.55 13.35
C ASP A 428 3.94 -8.84 13.84
N VAL A 429 3.16 -9.89 14.04
CA VAL A 429 3.59 -11.19 14.53
C VAL A 429 3.60 -12.20 13.39
N ALA A 430 4.65 -12.96 13.30
CA ALA A 430 4.82 -14.05 12.34
C ALA A 430 5.52 -15.26 12.97
N TRP A 431 5.62 -16.33 12.23
CA TRP A 431 6.54 -17.43 12.48
C TRP A 431 7.31 -17.75 11.19
N ARG A 432 8.48 -18.36 11.30
CA ARG A 432 9.33 -18.74 10.19
C ARG A 432 9.38 -20.26 10.09
N ASP A 433 9.23 -20.80 8.87
CA ASP A 433 9.39 -22.23 8.65
C ASP A 433 10.88 -22.60 8.41
N GLU A 434 11.16 -23.91 8.37
CA GLU A 434 12.50 -24.48 8.16
C GLU A 434 13.16 -24.09 6.84
N ASP A 435 12.35 -23.69 5.83
CA ASP A 435 12.84 -23.17 4.54
C ASP A 435 13.05 -21.63 4.57
N GLY A 436 12.80 -20.98 5.70
CA GLY A 436 12.98 -19.54 5.91
C GLY A 436 11.84 -18.66 5.41
N TYR A 437 10.67 -19.22 5.08
CA TYR A 437 9.47 -18.45 4.74
C TYR A 437 8.75 -17.96 5.98
N TYR A 438 8.23 -16.73 5.92
CA TYR A 438 7.51 -16.09 7.01
C TYR A 438 6.00 -16.20 6.80
N TRP A 439 5.29 -16.51 7.88
CA TRP A 439 3.85 -16.74 7.90
C TRP A 439 3.19 -15.76 8.86
N PHE A 440 2.28 -14.95 8.35
CA PHE A 440 1.59 -13.92 9.14
C PHE A 440 0.65 -14.54 10.18
N VAL A 441 0.70 -14.03 11.40
CA VAL A 441 -0.18 -14.46 12.51
C VAL A 441 -1.21 -13.37 12.82
N GLY A 442 -0.78 -12.11 12.93
CA GLY A 442 -1.63 -10.97 13.27
C GLY A 442 -0.82 -9.81 13.81
N ARG A 443 -1.52 -8.76 14.24
CA ARG A 443 -0.91 -7.67 15.00
C ARG A 443 -0.63 -8.14 16.43
N THR A 444 0.37 -7.56 17.08
CA THR A 444 0.69 -7.85 18.50
C THR A 444 -0.50 -7.61 19.43
N ASP A 445 -1.32 -6.58 19.13
CA ASP A 445 -2.53 -6.18 19.86
C ASP A 445 -3.79 -6.96 19.47
N ASP A 446 -3.78 -7.68 18.34
CA ASP A 446 -4.89 -8.51 17.86
C ASP A 446 -4.74 -10.01 18.21
N VAL A 447 -3.55 -10.46 18.59
CA VAL A 447 -3.30 -11.86 18.97
C VAL A 447 -4.10 -12.24 20.21
N ILE A 448 -4.94 -13.27 20.08
CA ILE A 448 -5.85 -13.73 21.14
C ILE A 448 -5.13 -14.70 22.08
N LYS A 449 -5.07 -14.33 23.36
CA LYS A 449 -4.49 -15.19 24.41
C LYS A 449 -5.60 -16.01 25.07
N SER A 450 -5.81 -17.25 24.64
CA SER A 450 -6.87 -18.13 25.12
C SER A 450 -6.29 -19.40 25.75
N SER A 451 -6.54 -19.63 27.03
CA SER A 451 -6.08 -20.83 27.77
C SER A 451 -4.56 -21.12 27.57
N GLY A 452 -3.73 -20.07 27.54
CA GLY A 452 -2.28 -20.17 27.31
C GLY A 452 -1.85 -20.25 25.85
N TYR A 453 -2.77 -20.42 24.91
CA TYR A 453 -2.49 -20.39 23.48
C TYR A 453 -2.49 -18.96 22.94
N ARG A 454 -1.62 -18.71 21.96
CA ARG A 454 -1.60 -17.49 21.14
C ARG A 454 -2.24 -17.79 19.80
N ILE A 455 -3.45 -17.29 19.58
CA ILE A 455 -4.25 -17.54 18.38
C ILE A 455 -4.20 -16.29 17.50
N GLY A 456 -3.71 -16.45 16.29
CA GLY A 456 -3.72 -15.39 15.29
C GLY A 456 -5.11 -15.26 14.65
N PRO A 457 -5.68 -14.06 14.59
CA PRO A 457 -6.95 -13.84 13.92
C PRO A 457 -6.97 -14.36 12.49
N PHE A 458 -5.90 -14.12 11.74
CA PHE A 458 -5.80 -14.51 10.34
C PHE A 458 -5.89 -16.03 10.12
N GLU A 459 -5.31 -16.84 11.00
CA GLU A 459 -5.38 -18.31 10.88
C GLU A 459 -6.85 -18.81 10.90
N VAL A 460 -7.68 -18.20 11.76
CA VAL A 460 -9.09 -18.56 11.90
C VAL A 460 -9.93 -17.96 10.78
N GLU A 461 -9.63 -16.72 10.38
CA GLU A 461 -10.27 -16.08 9.21
C GLU A 461 -10.04 -16.89 7.94
N SER A 462 -8.81 -17.34 7.70
CA SER A 462 -8.47 -18.17 6.56
C SER A 462 -9.26 -19.48 6.54
N ALA A 463 -9.38 -20.15 7.67
CA ALA A 463 -10.18 -21.36 7.78
C ALA A 463 -11.66 -21.10 7.51
N LEU A 464 -12.26 -20.06 8.10
CA LEU A 464 -13.66 -19.70 7.87
C LEU A 464 -13.95 -19.32 6.41
N MET A 465 -13.01 -18.63 5.76
CA MET A 465 -13.16 -18.18 4.37
C MET A 465 -13.17 -19.33 3.35
N THR A 466 -12.78 -20.55 3.71
CA THR A 466 -12.93 -21.73 2.85
C THR A 466 -14.36 -22.29 2.85
N HIS A 467 -15.20 -21.89 3.82
CA HIS A 467 -16.59 -22.32 3.87
C HIS A 467 -17.46 -21.51 2.90
N PRO A 468 -18.32 -22.15 2.07
CA PRO A 468 -19.09 -21.47 1.02
C PRO A 468 -20.07 -20.40 1.55
N ALA A 469 -20.50 -20.50 2.80
CA ALA A 469 -21.38 -19.52 3.43
C ALA A 469 -20.69 -18.18 3.74
N VAL A 470 -19.36 -18.15 3.88
CA VAL A 470 -18.62 -17.00 4.39
C VAL A 470 -18.14 -16.12 3.24
N VAL A 471 -18.59 -14.87 3.21
CA VAL A 471 -18.12 -13.84 2.26
C VAL A 471 -16.96 -13.07 2.85
N GLU A 472 -17.10 -12.63 4.09
CA GLU A 472 -16.08 -11.95 4.89
C GLU A 472 -16.23 -12.35 6.35
N CYS A 473 -15.13 -12.30 7.09
CA CYS A 473 -15.17 -12.47 8.53
C CYS A 473 -14.07 -11.66 9.22
N ALA A 474 -14.31 -11.34 10.49
CA ALA A 474 -13.35 -10.73 11.38
C ALA A 474 -13.26 -11.55 12.65
N ILE A 475 -12.05 -11.85 13.08
CA ILE A 475 -11.77 -12.58 14.32
C ILE A 475 -11.26 -11.62 15.38
N THR A 476 -11.88 -11.66 16.57
CA THR A 476 -11.52 -10.87 17.74
C THR A 476 -11.50 -11.74 19.00
N GLY A 477 -10.76 -11.31 20.01
CA GLY A 477 -10.83 -11.90 21.33
C GLY A 477 -11.90 -11.21 22.18
N VAL A 478 -12.68 -12.01 22.91
CA VAL A 478 -13.65 -11.53 23.90
C VAL A 478 -13.24 -12.05 25.28
N PRO A 479 -13.28 -11.23 26.35
CA PRO A 479 -12.96 -11.67 27.69
C PRO A 479 -13.77 -12.89 28.14
N ASP A 480 -13.13 -13.84 28.82
CA ASP A 480 -13.73 -15.06 29.38
C ASP A 480 -13.10 -15.34 30.74
N GLU A 481 -13.94 -15.58 31.75
CA GLU A 481 -13.49 -15.75 33.15
C GLU A 481 -12.54 -16.95 33.37
N ILE A 482 -12.69 -17.99 32.55
CA ILE A 482 -11.91 -19.24 32.70
C ILE A 482 -10.68 -19.25 31.81
N ARG A 483 -10.81 -18.72 30.58
CA ARG A 483 -9.80 -18.82 29.52
C ARG A 483 -9.00 -17.54 29.29
N GLY A 484 -9.29 -16.48 30.06
CA GLY A 484 -8.78 -15.14 29.80
C GLY A 484 -9.48 -14.50 28.60
N MET A 485 -9.37 -15.11 27.42
CA MET A 485 -10.11 -14.71 26.22
C MET A 485 -10.65 -15.93 25.47
N VAL A 486 -11.74 -15.73 24.72
CA VAL A 486 -12.26 -16.70 23.74
C VAL A 486 -12.29 -16.07 22.35
N VAL A 487 -12.17 -16.92 21.33
CA VAL A 487 -12.23 -16.50 19.94
C VAL A 487 -13.68 -16.20 19.57
N LYS A 488 -13.93 -15.01 19.03
CA LYS A 488 -15.18 -14.59 18.42
C LYS A 488 -14.99 -14.39 16.92
N ALA A 489 -15.94 -14.86 16.13
CA ALA A 489 -16.06 -14.59 14.70
C ALA A 489 -17.26 -13.69 14.42
N THR A 490 -17.04 -12.56 13.76
CA THR A 490 -18.08 -11.71 13.19
C THR A 490 -18.10 -11.95 11.68
N ILE A 491 -19.22 -12.45 11.14
CA ILE A 491 -19.28 -13.06 9.80
C ILE A 491 -20.34 -12.38 8.95
N VAL A 492 -19.98 -12.06 7.70
CA VAL A 492 -20.90 -11.67 6.64
C VAL A 492 -21.19 -12.89 5.78
N LEU A 493 -22.46 -13.28 5.70
CA LEU A 493 -22.93 -14.43 4.93
C LEU A 493 -23.20 -14.09 3.46
N GLY A 494 -23.01 -15.07 2.57
CA GLY A 494 -23.52 -15.03 1.21
C GLY A 494 -25.04 -14.89 1.18
N LYS A 495 -25.60 -14.27 0.13
CA LYS A 495 -27.05 -13.99 0.03
C LYS A 495 -27.89 -15.25 0.18
N GLU A 496 -27.46 -16.36 -0.41
CA GLU A 496 -28.11 -17.66 -0.37
C GLU A 496 -28.05 -18.36 1.00
N TRP A 497 -27.23 -17.84 1.91
CA TRP A 497 -27.03 -18.40 3.25
C TRP A 497 -27.69 -17.58 4.37
N LYS A 498 -28.19 -16.36 4.05
CA LYS A 498 -28.75 -15.47 5.08
C LYS A 498 -29.94 -16.08 5.81
N ASP A 499 -30.80 -16.80 5.11
CA ASP A 499 -31.99 -17.46 5.71
C ASP A 499 -31.60 -18.66 6.60
N ARG A 500 -30.35 -19.14 6.52
CA ARG A 500 -29.80 -20.21 7.37
C ARG A 500 -29.03 -19.70 8.58
N ALA A 501 -28.97 -18.37 8.79
CA ALA A 501 -28.30 -17.77 9.92
C ALA A 501 -28.94 -18.21 11.25
N GLY A 502 -28.33 -19.17 11.96
CA GLY A 502 -28.85 -19.75 13.17
C GLY A 502 -27.88 -20.73 13.83
N GLU A 503 -28.33 -21.38 14.92
CA GLU A 503 -27.49 -22.29 15.72
C GLU A 503 -26.87 -23.44 14.90
N GLU A 504 -27.59 -23.91 13.90
CA GLU A 504 -27.16 -25.03 13.06
C GLU A 504 -25.94 -24.61 12.21
N LEU A 505 -26.00 -23.45 11.56
CA LEU A 505 -24.90 -22.89 10.79
C LEU A 505 -23.71 -22.50 11.70
N VAL A 506 -23.97 -22.00 12.92
CA VAL A 506 -22.91 -21.75 13.91
C VAL A 506 -22.13 -23.01 14.21
N LYS A 507 -22.80 -24.13 14.48
CA LYS A 507 -22.15 -25.44 14.74
C LYS A 507 -21.40 -25.96 13.53
N GLU A 508 -21.98 -25.79 12.32
CA GLU A 508 -21.33 -26.16 11.06
C GLU A 508 -20.01 -25.41 10.87
N LEU A 509 -20.00 -24.09 11.04
CA LEU A 509 -18.82 -23.24 10.93
C LEU A 509 -17.78 -23.53 12.01
N GLN A 510 -18.21 -23.75 13.26
CA GLN A 510 -17.31 -24.15 14.34
C GLN A 510 -16.61 -25.49 14.06
N ASN A 511 -17.34 -26.46 13.54
CA ASN A 511 -16.77 -27.75 13.18
C ASN A 511 -15.86 -27.64 11.95
N HIS A 512 -16.22 -26.82 10.97
CA HIS A 512 -15.38 -26.53 9.82
C HIS A 512 -14.00 -26.01 10.27
N VAL A 513 -13.95 -25.00 11.14
CA VAL A 513 -12.69 -24.49 11.67
C VAL A 513 -11.87 -25.54 12.43
N LYS A 514 -12.53 -26.42 13.20
CA LYS A 514 -11.83 -27.51 13.89
C LYS A 514 -11.20 -28.54 12.94
N HIS A 515 -11.76 -28.69 11.73
CA HIS A 515 -11.21 -29.58 10.70
C HIS A 515 -10.08 -28.92 9.91
N GLU A 516 -10.23 -27.63 9.60
CA GLU A 516 -9.28 -26.89 8.77
C GLU A 516 -8.03 -26.43 9.56
N THR A 517 -8.13 -26.32 10.91
CA THR A 517 -7.04 -25.85 11.75
C THR A 517 -7.04 -26.57 13.11
N ALA A 518 -6.13 -26.20 14.02
CA ALA A 518 -6.07 -26.83 15.34
C ALA A 518 -7.36 -26.61 16.13
N PRO A 519 -7.94 -27.64 16.78
CA PRO A 519 -9.24 -27.56 17.43
C PRO A 519 -9.39 -26.44 18.47
N TYR A 520 -8.31 -26.02 19.16
CA TYR A 520 -8.38 -24.96 20.14
C TYR A 520 -8.62 -23.57 19.54
N LYS A 521 -8.47 -23.39 18.22
CA LYS A 521 -8.62 -22.12 17.51
C LYS A 521 -10.07 -21.80 17.11
N TYR A 522 -11.00 -22.77 17.19
CA TYR A 522 -12.35 -22.54 16.72
C TYR A 522 -13.06 -21.38 17.44
N PRO A 523 -13.85 -20.56 16.74
CA PRO A 523 -14.60 -19.47 17.36
C PRO A 523 -15.70 -20.02 18.26
N ARG A 524 -15.65 -19.67 19.56
CA ARG A 524 -16.69 -20.05 20.53
C ARG A 524 -17.93 -19.20 20.38
N ILE A 525 -17.77 -17.98 19.90
CA ILE A 525 -18.84 -17.03 19.63
C ILE A 525 -18.83 -16.74 18.15
N ILE A 526 -20.00 -16.82 17.51
CA ILE A 526 -20.21 -16.41 16.12
C ILE A 526 -21.37 -15.41 16.09
N GLU A 527 -21.13 -14.25 15.50
CA GLU A 527 -22.13 -13.21 15.26
C GLU A 527 -22.25 -12.99 13.74
N PHE A 528 -23.47 -13.08 13.20
CA PHE A 528 -23.74 -12.75 11.81
C PHE A 528 -24.12 -11.29 11.69
N VAL A 529 -23.53 -10.60 10.70
CA VAL A 529 -23.74 -9.17 10.43
C VAL A 529 -23.94 -8.94 8.93
N ASP A 530 -24.56 -7.83 8.58
CA ASP A 530 -24.70 -7.45 7.16
C ASP A 530 -23.41 -6.90 6.57
N GLU A 531 -22.61 -6.21 7.37
CA GLU A 531 -21.31 -5.65 6.97
C GLU A 531 -20.34 -5.58 8.17
N LEU A 532 -19.04 -5.61 7.87
CA LEU A 532 -17.99 -5.40 8.85
C LEU A 532 -17.55 -3.92 8.86
N PRO A 533 -17.20 -3.35 10.04
CA PRO A 533 -16.63 -2.03 10.10
C PRO A 533 -15.27 -2.01 9.41
N LYS A 534 -15.08 -1.04 8.51
CA LYS A 534 -13.87 -0.92 7.71
C LYS A 534 -13.27 0.48 7.81
N THR A 535 -11.95 0.54 7.68
CA THR A 535 -11.27 1.80 7.44
C THR A 535 -11.64 2.32 6.05
N ILE A 536 -11.35 3.58 5.78
CA ILE A 536 -11.49 4.17 4.45
C ILE A 536 -10.69 3.38 3.39
N SER A 537 -9.61 2.70 3.78
CA SER A 537 -8.82 1.82 2.91
C SER A 537 -9.39 0.41 2.70
N GLY A 538 -10.55 0.11 3.30
CA GLY A 538 -11.21 -1.20 3.21
C GLY A 538 -10.70 -2.25 4.20
N LYS A 539 -9.75 -1.92 5.09
CA LYS A 539 -9.26 -2.83 6.15
C LYS A 539 -10.29 -2.93 7.28
N ILE A 540 -10.49 -4.14 7.80
CA ILE A 540 -11.40 -4.40 8.91
C ILE A 540 -10.91 -3.68 10.19
N ARG A 541 -11.81 -2.94 10.84
CA ARG A 541 -11.56 -2.22 12.10
C ARG A 541 -11.90 -3.10 13.30
N ARG A 542 -11.01 -4.04 13.65
CA ARG A 542 -11.22 -4.96 14.78
C ARG A 542 -11.39 -4.21 16.11
N VAL A 543 -10.80 -3.03 16.25
CA VAL A 543 -10.98 -2.18 17.44
C VAL A 543 -12.44 -1.80 17.66
N GLU A 544 -13.19 -1.44 16.61
CA GLU A 544 -14.62 -1.13 16.72
C GLU A 544 -15.44 -2.36 17.11
N ILE A 545 -15.11 -3.53 16.57
CA ILE A 545 -15.77 -4.78 16.95
C ILE A 545 -15.54 -5.06 18.44
N ARG A 546 -14.29 -4.94 18.92
CA ARG A 546 -13.94 -5.12 20.34
C ARG A 546 -14.63 -4.10 21.25
N GLN A 547 -14.70 -2.84 20.84
CA GLN A 547 -15.39 -1.79 21.63
C GLN A 547 -16.89 -2.08 21.76
N LYS A 548 -17.53 -2.52 20.69
CA LYS A 548 -18.94 -2.94 20.71
C LYS A 548 -19.17 -4.14 21.64
N ASP A 549 -18.24 -5.09 21.68
CA ASP A 549 -18.32 -6.27 22.54
C ASP A 549 -18.10 -5.93 24.00
N ASN A 550 -17.18 -5.00 24.30
CA ASN A 550 -16.91 -4.55 25.68
C ASN A 550 -18.01 -3.63 26.24
N SER A 551 -18.89 -3.08 25.39
CA SER A 551 -20.00 -2.23 25.79
C SER A 551 -21.31 -2.99 26.01
N LYS A 552 -21.35 -4.30 25.69
CA LYS A 552 -22.44 -5.24 25.99
C LYS A 552 -22.20 -5.94 27.33
#